data_79db28f3a640c132f670ccb5c2f3de0f
#
_entry.id   79db28f3a640c132f670ccb5c2f3de0f
#
_cell.length_a   1.000
_cell.length_b   1.000
_cell.length_c   1.000
_cell.angle_alpha   90.00
_cell.angle_beta   90.00
_cell.angle_gamma   90.00
#
_symmetry.space_group_name_H-M   'P 1'
#
loop_
_entity.id
_entity.type
_entity.pdbx_description
1 polymer ?
#
loop_
_entity_poly.entity_id
_entity_poly.type
_entity_poly.pdbx_seq_one_letter_code
_entity_poly.pdbx_strand_id
1 'polypeptide(L)'
;MRKRDRRSGPAADRTVRLGYKLSSEERGPRELVRLARQAEDSGFGFALISDHFHPWTDRQGQSPFVWSVIGGIAQVTRTLELGTAVTCPSVRLHPALVAQAAATCALMMDGRFFLGLGTGENLNEHIVGQGWPETEVRQERLVEAVQVVRLLWGGGNVSHRGRHFTLENARLYSRPDTRRRSCSRWAGLAAPIWPGASPTA
;
A
#
# COMPACT_ATOMS: atom_id res chain seq x y z
N MET A 1 -30.67 -35.05 -31.46
CA MET A 1 -29.64 -35.04 -30.41
C MET A 1 -28.50 -34.12 -30.88
N ARG A 2 -28.52 -32.81 -30.47
CA ARG A 2 -27.54 -31.80 -30.90
C ARG A 2 -26.43 -31.71 -29.83
N LYS A 3 -25.20 -32.06 -30.20
CA LYS A 3 -23.96 -31.89 -29.41
C LYS A 3 -23.73 -30.42 -29.17
N ARG A 4 -23.69 -30.00 -27.90
CA ARG A 4 -23.24 -28.66 -27.47
C ARG A 4 -21.73 -28.55 -27.63
N ASP A 5 -21.33 -27.70 -28.56
CA ASP A 5 -19.96 -27.32 -28.79
C ASP A 5 -19.48 -26.46 -27.57
N ARG A 6 -18.57 -27.00 -26.77
CA ARG A 6 -17.92 -26.26 -25.69
C ARG A 6 -16.82 -25.41 -26.32
N ARG A 7 -17.12 -24.17 -26.63
CA ARG A 7 -16.10 -23.19 -26.99
C ARG A 7 -15.23 -22.94 -25.76
N SER A 8 -14.00 -23.46 -25.80
CA SER A 8 -12.91 -23.09 -24.90
C SER A 8 -12.58 -21.61 -25.14
N GLY A 9 -12.90 -20.77 -24.17
CA GLY A 9 -12.42 -19.40 -24.15
C GLY A 9 -10.88 -19.37 -24.12
N PRO A 10 -10.24 -18.27 -24.59
CA PRO A 10 -8.79 -18.18 -24.62
C PRO A 10 -8.25 -18.36 -23.19
N ALA A 11 -7.28 -19.28 -23.04
CA ALA A 11 -6.55 -19.48 -21.81
C ALA A 11 -5.90 -18.14 -21.44
N ALA A 12 -6.27 -17.58 -20.28
CA ALA A 12 -5.61 -16.39 -19.76
C ALA A 12 -4.10 -16.71 -19.65
N ASP A 13 -3.28 -15.94 -20.32
CA ASP A 13 -1.83 -16.04 -20.26
C ASP A 13 -1.40 -15.86 -18.79
N ARG A 14 -1.07 -16.96 -18.12
CA ARG A 14 -0.62 -17.01 -16.72
C ARG A 14 0.89 -16.77 -16.67
N THR A 15 1.35 -15.66 -17.22
CA THR A 15 2.74 -15.26 -17.03
C THR A 15 2.98 -14.91 -15.56
N VAL A 16 3.88 -15.65 -14.91
CA VAL A 16 4.33 -15.36 -13.55
C VAL A 16 5.15 -14.06 -13.59
N ARG A 17 4.74 -13.05 -12.84
CA ARG A 17 5.51 -11.81 -12.68
C ARG A 17 6.41 -11.96 -11.46
N LEU A 18 7.69 -11.69 -11.63
CA LEU A 18 8.66 -11.65 -10.54
C LEU A 18 8.83 -10.22 -10.04
N GLY A 19 8.82 -10.06 -8.73
CA GLY A 19 9.05 -8.78 -8.06
C GLY A 19 10.26 -8.81 -7.14
N TYR A 20 10.81 -7.65 -6.82
CA TYR A 20 11.95 -7.49 -5.92
C TYR A 20 11.48 -7.01 -4.54
N LYS A 21 11.98 -7.63 -3.45
CA LYS A 21 11.72 -7.16 -2.08
C LYS A 21 12.81 -6.20 -1.64
N LEU A 22 12.43 -4.95 -1.37
CA LEU A 22 13.28 -3.94 -0.75
C LEU A 22 13.11 -4.05 0.78
N SER A 23 14.11 -4.64 1.46
CA SER A 23 14.12 -4.78 2.91
C SER A 23 14.58 -3.48 3.55
N SER A 24 13.64 -2.74 4.12
CA SER A 24 13.92 -1.48 4.82
C SER A 24 14.64 -1.72 6.14
N GLU A 25 14.56 -2.91 6.68
CA GLU A 25 15.17 -3.31 7.95
C GLU A 25 16.69 -3.49 7.84
N GLU A 26 17.17 -3.81 6.62
CA GLU A 26 18.58 -4.14 6.37
C GLU A 26 19.31 -3.07 5.57
N ARG A 27 18.57 -2.19 4.88
CA ARG A 27 19.14 -1.26 3.90
C ARG A 27 18.84 0.18 4.26
N GLY A 28 19.85 1.01 4.23
CA GLY A 28 19.71 2.44 4.43
C GLY A 28 18.96 3.13 3.27
N PRO A 29 18.45 4.35 3.47
CA PRO A 29 17.54 4.99 2.51
C PRO A 29 18.14 5.20 1.13
N ARG A 30 19.42 5.60 1.04
CA ARG A 30 20.10 5.78 -0.26
C ARG A 30 20.32 4.46 -0.99
N GLU A 31 20.61 3.40 -0.24
CA GLU A 31 20.79 2.07 -0.80
C GLU A 31 19.47 1.50 -1.34
N LEU A 32 18.36 1.68 -0.63
CA LEU A 32 17.04 1.29 -1.11
C LEU A 32 16.67 1.95 -2.44
N VAL A 33 16.97 3.25 -2.58
CA VAL A 33 16.76 3.98 -3.84
C VAL A 33 17.61 3.40 -4.97
N ARG A 34 18.90 3.10 -4.69
CA ARG A 34 19.81 2.48 -5.65
C ARG A 34 19.35 1.07 -6.05
N LEU A 35 18.94 0.25 -5.08
CA LEU A 35 18.45 -1.11 -5.32
C LEU A 35 17.15 -1.13 -6.14
N ALA A 36 16.24 -0.17 -5.92
CA ALA A 36 15.04 -0.05 -6.74
C ALA A 36 15.38 0.23 -8.21
N ARG A 37 16.35 1.11 -8.47
CA ARG A 37 16.85 1.37 -9.83
C ARG A 37 17.49 0.11 -10.43
N GLN A 38 18.34 -0.59 -9.67
CA GLN A 38 18.94 -1.85 -10.13
C GLN A 38 17.90 -2.93 -10.44
N ALA A 39 16.83 -3.04 -9.62
CA ALA A 39 15.74 -3.98 -9.88
C ALA A 39 15.06 -3.66 -11.21
N GLU A 40 14.78 -2.39 -11.49
CA GLU A 40 14.23 -1.97 -12.79
C GLU A 40 15.17 -2.34 -13.94
N ASP A 41 16.46 -1.99 -13.83
CA ASP A 41 17.48 -2.30 -14.86
C ASP A 41 17.67 -3.81 -15.08
N SER A 42 17.38 -4.63 -14.04
CA SER A 42 17.40 -6.09 -14.11
C SER A 42 16.11 -6.71 -14.65
N GLY A 43 15.11 -5.91 -15.03
CA GLY A 43 13.88 -6.38 -15.64
C GLY A 43 12.77 -6.80 -14.67
N PHE A 44 12.89 -6.51 -13.35
CA PHE A 44 11.78 -6.71 -12.43
C PHE A 44 10.64 -5.74 -12.76
N GLY A 45 9.42 -6.24 -12.90
CA GLY A 45 8.25 -5.43 -13.23
C GLY A 45 7.69 -4.67 -12.02
N PHE A 46 7.96 -5.14 -10.81
CA PHE A 46 7.52 -4.49 -9.57
C PHE A 46 8.48 -4.73 -8.42
N ALA A 47 8.39 -3.88 -7.41
CA ALA A 47 9.05 -4.06 -6.12
C ALA A 47 8.07 -3.84 -4.96
N LEU A 48 8.39 -4.45 -3.82
CA LEU A 48 7.68 -4.29 -2.56
C LEU A 48 8.65 -3.75 -1.51
N ILE A 49 8.20 -2.76 -0.71
CA ILE A 49 8.99 -2.17 0.36
C ILE A 49 8.27 -2.29 1.70
N SER A 50 8.98 -2.64 2.77
CA SER A 50 8.43 -2.72 4.13
C SER A 50 8.31 -1.33 4.76
N ASP A 51 7.22 -1.11 5.52
CA ASP A 51 6.97 0.11 6.28
C ASP A 51 7.02 -0.20 7.78
N HIS A 52 8.23 -0.23 8.32
CA HIS A 52 8.52 -0.51 9.71
C HIS A 52 9.11 0.72 10.41
N PHE A 53 8.98 0.77 11.73
CA PHE A 53 9.68 1.74 12.58
C PHE A 53 10.94 1.11 13.18
N HIS A 54 10.87 -0.17 13.53
CA HIS A 54 12.00 -0.96 14.02
C HIS A 54 12.38 -2.07 13.03
N PRO A 55 13.64 -2.43 12.91
CA PRO A 55 14.03 -3.70 12.30
C PRO A 55 13.57 -4.87 13.17
N TRP A 56 13.52 -6.08 12.62
CA TRP A 56 13.17 -7.28 13.38
C TRP A 56 14.19 -7.62 14.47
N THR A 57 15.45 -7.27 14.23
CA THR A 57 16.57 -7.43 15.16
C THR A 57 17.51 -6.25 15.02
N ASP A 58 18.19 -5.87 16.11
CA ASP A 58 19.19 -4.79 16.10
C ASP A 58 20.32 -5.03 15.09
N ARG A 59 20.59 -6.30 14.77
CA ARG A 59 21.61 -6.67 13.78
C ARG A 59 21.28 -6.18 12.36
N GLN A 60 20.01 -6.06 11.99
CA GLN A 60 19.60 -5.51 10.70
C GLN A 60 19.91 -4.01 10.61
N GLY A 61 19.70 -3.28 11.69
CA GLY A 61 20.29 -1.96 11.95
C GLY A 61 19.69 -0.79 11.16
N GLN A 62 18.63 -0.98 10.38
CA GLN A 62 17.98 0.06 9.57
C GLN A 62 16.47 0.04 9.76
N SER A 63 15.81 1.17 9.62
CA SER A 63 14.37 1.29 9.39
C SER A 63 14.03 2.73 8.97
N PRO A 64 14.36 3.15 7.75
CA PRO A 64 14.08 4.50 7.30
C PRO A 64 12.58 4.72 7.10
N PHE A 65 12.14 5.97 7.23
CA PHE A 65 10.76 6.34 6.94
C PHE A 65 10.43 6.09 5.46
N VAL A 66 9.64 5.06 5.21
CA VAL A 66 9.41 4.49 3.87
C VAL A 66 8.87 5.50 2.86
N TRP A 67 8.00 6.42 3.28
CA TRP A 67 7.37 7.40 2.39
C TRP A 67 8.37 8.38 1.77
N SER A 68 9.42 8.76 2.52
CA SER A 68 10.55 9.54 1.99
C SER A 68 11.37 8.74 1.00
N VAL A 69 11.60 7.45 1.28
CA VAL A 69 12.34 6.55 0.38
C VAL A 69 11.59 6.34 -0.94
N ILE A 70 10.27 6.12 -0.89
CA ILE A 70 9.42 5.99 -2.08
C ILE A 70 9.50 7.25 -2.95
N GLY A 71 9.50 8.44 -2.34
CA GLY A 71 9.73 9.70 -3.06
C GLY A 71 11.06 9.72 -3.82
N GLY A 72 12.14 9.23 -3.21
CA GLY A 72 13.44 9.08 -3.86
C GLY A 72 13.42 8.05 -5.00
N ILE A 73 12.78 6.90 -4.80
CA ILE A 73 12.62 5.85 -5.82
C ILE A 73 11.86 6.38 -7.03
N ALA A 74 10.83 7.17 -6.81
CA ALA A 74 10.03 7.78 -7.88
C ALA A 74 10.88 8.63 -8.85
N GLN A 75 11.96 9.23 -8.38
CA GLN A 75 12.84 10.08 -9.21
C GLN A 75 13.79 9.27 -10.10
N VAL A 76 14.14 8.04 -9.70
CA VAL A 76 15.16 7.24 -10.38
C VAL A 76 14.59 6.08 -11.19
N THR A 77 13.30 5.76 -11.05
CA THR A 77 12.62 4.68 -11.78
C THR A 77 11.58 5.22 -12.77
N ARG A 78 11.36 4.50 -13.88
CA ARG A 78 10.46 4.90 -14.97
C ARG A 78 9.31 3.91 -15.21
N THR A 79 9.55 2.63 -15.02
CA THR A 79 8.62 1.54 -15.34
C THR A 79 8.30 0.64 -14.16
N LEU A 80 9.18 0.60 -13.15
CA LEU A 80 9.01 -0.23 -11.96
C LEU A 80 7.73 0.16 -11.20
N GLU A 81 6.83 -0.80 -11.01
CA GLU A 81 5.71 -0.64 -10.09
C GLU A 81 6.24 -0.81 -8.65
N LEU A 82 5.76 0.00 -7.71
CA LEU A 82 6.21 -0.07 -6.32
C LEU A 82 5.02 -0.09 -5.37
N GLY A 83 5.06 -0.98 -4.39
CA GLY A 83 4.04 -1.06 -3.36
C GLY A 83 4.60 -1.20 -1.95
N THR A 84 3.84 -0.75 -0.96
CA THR A 84 4.14 -1.08 0.43
C THR A 84 3.70 -2.52 0.74
N ALA A 85 4.53 -3.26 1.51
CA ALA A 85 4.18 -4.62 1.94
C ALA A 85 4.71 -4.87 3.36
N VAL A 86 3.95 -4.36 4.33
CA VAL A 86 2.69 -3.58 4.24
C VAL A 86 2.76 -2.34 5.10
N THR A 87 1.90 -1.35 4.86
CA THR A 87 1.68 -0.22 5.78
C THR A 87 0.53 -0.56 6.74
N CYS A 88 0.72 -0.26 8.04
CA CYS A 88 -0.35 -0.34 9.04
C CYS A 88 -1.02 1.04 9.21
N PRO A 89 -2.27 1.23 8.80
CA PRO A 89 -2.95 2.51 8.89
C PRO A 89 -3.82 2.62 10.15
N SER A 90 -3.34 2.18 11.31
CA SER A 90 -4.26 2.03 12.45
C SER A 90 -3.77 2.58 13.79
N VAL A 91 -2.48 2.52 14.10
CA VAL A 91 -1.93 2.97 15.38
C VAL A 91 -0.89 4.05 15.15
N ARG A 92 0.27 3.69 14.60
CA ARG A 92 1.38 4.62 14.32
C ARG A 92 1.01 5.68 13.27
N LEU A 93 0.28 5.29 12.24
CA LEU A 93 -0.14 6.17 11.15
C LEU A 93 -1.66 6.24 11.06
N HIS A 94 -2.21 7.45 11.18
CA HIS A 94 -3.63 7.68 10.94
C HIS A 94 -3.98 7.45 9.46
N PRO A 95 -5.12 6.81 9.13
CA PRO A 95 -5.47 6.49 7.73
C PRO A 95 -5.58 7.70 6.81
N ALA A 96 -5.88 8.89 7.34
CA ALA A 96 -5.86 10.11 6.54
C ALA A 96 -4.45 10.49 6.06
N LEU A 97 -3.43 10.30 6.92
CA LEU A 97 -2.04 10.54 6.54
C LEU A 97 -1.55 9.49 5.53
N VAL A 98 -1.94 8.24 5.71
CA VAL A 98 -1.65 7.17 4.75
C VAL A 98 -2.31 7.47 3.40
N ALA A 99 -3.57 7.92 3.39
CA ALA A 99 -4.26 8.31 2.17
C ALA A 99 -3.54 9.44 1.42
N GLN A 100 -3.05 10.45 2.16
CA GLN A 100 -2.31 11.58 1.59
C GLN A 100 -0.95 11.15 1.04
N ALA A 101 -0.18 10.37 1.81
CA ALA A 101 1.12 9.87 1.40
C ALA A 101 1.01 8.99 0.14
N ALA A 102 0.05 8.06 0.12
CA ALA A 102 -0.19 7.20 -1.03
C ALA A 102 -0.62 7.97 -2.28
N ALA A 103 -1.49 8.99 -2.13
CA ALA A 103 -1.89 9.86 -3.23
C ALA A 103 -0.69 10.63 -3.81
N THR A 104 0.18 11.15 -2.94
CA THR A 104 1.42 11.83 -3.34
C THR A 104 2.36 10.89 -4.09
N CYS A 105 2.60 9.69 -3.55
CA CYS A 105 3.45 8.68 -4.20
C CYS A 105 2.87 8.27 -5.56
N ALA A 106 1.55 8.10 -5.67
CA ALA A 106 0.91 7.76 -6.93
C ALA A 106 1.08 8.84 -8.00
N LEU A 107 1.04 10.13 -7.62
CA LEU A 107 1.35 11.25 -8.53
C LEU A 107 2.81 11.25 -8.96
N MET A 108 3.75 11.08 -8.01
CA MET A 108 5.19 11.08 -8.28
C MET A 108 5.63 9.90 -9.15
N MET A 109 4.89 8.80 -9.10
CA MET A 109 5.18 7.56 -9.84
C MET A 109 4.29 7.36 -11.08
N ASP A 110 3.55 8.38 -11.52
CA ASP A 110 2.66 8.29 -12.70
C ASP A 110 1.71 7.07 -12.65
N GLY A 111 1.12 6.80 -11.48
CA GLY A 111 0.19 5.70 -11.24
C GLY A 111 0.83 4.31 -11.09
N ARG A 112 2.15 4.21 -11.01
CA ARG A 112 2.90 2.95 -10.77
C ARG A 112 2.96 2.56 -9.29
N PHE A 113 2.48 3.40 -8.38
CA PHE A 113 2.41 3.10 -6.96
C PHE A 113 1.14 2.32 -6.62
N PHE A 114 1.24 1.33 -5.75
CA PHE A 114 0.11 0.65 -5.14
C PHE A 114 0.27 0.54 -3.61
N LEU A 115 -0.83 0.64 -2.89
CA LEU A 115 -0.84 0.64 -1.43
C LEU A 115 -1.21 -0.74 -0.90
N GLY A 116 -0.25 -1.42 -0.26
CA GLY A 116 -0.50 -2.63 0.51
C GLY A 116 -0.71 -2.30 1.98
N LEU A 117 -1.82 -2.76 2.54
CA LEU A 117 -2.22 -2.50 3.93
C LEU A 117 -2.26 -3.78 4.75
N GLY A 118 -1.96 -3.67 6.05
CA GLY A 118 -2.04 -4.77 7.01
C GLY A 118 -2.39 -4.28 8.40
N THR A 119 -2.66 -5.23 9.30
CA THR A 119 -3.03 -4.94 10.70
C THR A 119 -1.86 -4.49 11.57
N GLY A 120 -0.64 -4.54 11.04
CA GLY A 120 0.58 -4.16 11.77
C GLY A 120 1.06 -5.19 12.77
N GLU A 121 2.08 -4.80 13.49
CA GLU A 121 2.78 -5.60 14.50
C GLU A 121 3.14 -4.71 15.68
N ASN A 122 3.05 -5.24 16.88
CA ASN A 122 3.34 -4.49 18.10
C ASN A 122 4.73 -3.85 18.06
N LEU A 123 5.72 -4.57 17.52
CA LEU A 123 7.11 -4.09 17.38
C LEU A 123 7.19 -2.70 16.72
N ASN A 124 6.33 -2.42 15.75
CA ASN A 124 6.35 -1.20 14.97
C ASN A 124 5.35 -0.15 15.46
N GLU A 125 4.28 -0.58 16.14
CA GLU A 125 3.15 0.28 16.44
C GLU A 125 3.16 0.83 17.87
N HIS A 126 3.81 0.13 18.84
CA HIS A 126 3.86 0.53 20.24
C HIS A 126 4.57 1.87 20.51
N ILE A 127 5.36 2.34 19.54
CA ILE A 127 6.23 3.52 19.69
C ILE A 127 5.47 4.83 19.96
N VAL A 128 4.17 4.86 19.66
CA VAL A 128 3.31 6.02 19.93
C VAL A 128 2.66 5.97 21.31
N GLY A 129 3.04 4.99 22.17
CA GLY A 129 2.55 4.87 23.54
C GLY A 129 1.12 4.38 23.67
N GLN A 130 0.48 3.96 22.59
CA GLN A 130 -0.83 3.34 22.62
C GLN A 130 -0.70 1.83 22.88
N GLY A 131 -1.68 1.25 23.60
CA GLY A 131 -1.75 -0.19 23.80
C GLY A 131 -1.93 -0.94 22.48
N TRP A 132 -1.45 -2.19 22.44
CA TRP A 132 -1.64 -3.06 21.28
C TRP A 132 -3.02 -3.73 21.35
N PRO A 133 -3.94 -3.43 20.42
CA PRO A 133 -5.28 -3.98 20.49
C PRO A 133 -5.32 -5.48 20.16
N GLU A 134 -6.36 -6.16 20.62
CA GLU A 134 -6.65 -7.54 20.23
C GLU A 134 -6.87 -7.68 18.71
N THR A 135 -6.74 -8.91 18.23
CA THR A 135 -6.73 -9.19 16.78
C THR A 135 -8.01 -8.72 16.08
N GLU A 136 -9.16 -8.95 16.69
CA GLU A 136 -10.47 -8.55 16.17
C GLU A 136 -10.56 -7.04 16.03
N VAL A 137 -10.10 -6.31 17.04
CA VAL A 137 -10.09 -4.83 17.04
C VAL A 137 -9.13 -4.30 15.95
N ARG A 138 -7.97 -4.96 15.76
CA ARG A 138 -7.04 -4.57 14.69
C ARG A 138 -7.63 -4.79 13.30
N GLN A 139 -8.39 -5.87 13.11
CA GLN A 139 -9.09 -6.15 11.86
C GLN A 139 -10.20 -5.13 11.60
N GLU A 140 -11.02 -4.80 12.61
CA GLU A 140 -12.03 -3.75 12.52
C GLU A 140 -11.39 -2.40 12.14
N ARG A 141 -10.31 -2.01 12.81
CA ARG A 141 -9.53 -0.80 12.49
C ARG A 141 -9.03 -0.80 11.05
N LEU A 142 -8.51 -1.93 10.56
CA LEU A 142 -8.04 -2.02 9.17
C LEU A 142 -9.18 -1.82 8.18
N VAL A 143 -10.33 -2.47 8.41
CA VAL A 143 -11.51 -2.31 7.55
C VAL A 143 -11.96 -0.85 7.51
N GLU A 144 -12.09 -0.21 8.67
CA GLU A 144 -12.48 1.20 8.75
C GLU A 144 -11.42 2.13 8.14
N ALA A 145 -10.12 1.86 8.35
CA ALA A 145 -9.05 2.61 7.72
C ALA A 145 -9.11 2.56 6.19
N VAL A 146 -9.43 1.40 5.61
CA VAL A 146 -9.65 1.24 4.16
C VAL A 146 -10.82 2.11 3.68
N GLN A 147 -11.92 2.18 4.45
CA GLN A 147 -13.05 3.04 4.13
C GLN A 147 -12.65 4.52 4.14
N VAL A 148 -11.93 4.95 5.18
CA VAL A 148 -11.41 6.33 5.30
C VAL A 148 -10.49 6.69 4.12
N VAL A 149 -9.57 5.81 3.76
CA VAL A 149 -8.66 6.03 2.62
C VAL A 149 -9.46 6.18 1.31
N ARG A 150 -10.42 5.28 1.05
CA ARG A 150 -11.27 5.35 -0.15
C ARG A 150 -12.13 6.60 -0.19
N LEU A 151 -12.69 7.00 0.96
CA LEU A 151 -13.49 8.21 1.08
C LEU A 151 -12.68 9.46 0.68
N LEU A 152 -11.47 9.60 1.20
CA LEU A 152 -10.57 10.70 0.87
C LEU A 152 -10.15 10.69 -0.59
N TRP A 153 -9.89 9.52 -1.16
CA TRP A 153 -9.52 9.37 -2.57
C TRP A 153 -10.67 9.70 -3.52
N GLY A 154 -11.92 9.58 -3.07
CA GLY A 154 -13.10 10.03 -3.81
C GLY A 154 -13.12 11.53 -4.09
N GLY A 155 -12.41 12.31 -3.27
CA GLY A 155 -12.30 13.77 -3.38
C GLY A 155 -13.48 14.54 -2.77
N GLY A 156 -13.39 15.87 -2.83
CA GLY A 156 -14.32 16.75 -2.11
C GLY A 156 -13.96 16.88 -0.62
N ASN A 157 -14.76 17.64 0.11
CA ASN A 157 -14.68 17.72 1.57
C ASN A 157 -15.44 16.54 2.16
N VAL A 158 -14.81 15.80 3.04
CA VAL A 158 -15.37 14.59 3.65
C VAL A 158 -15.26 14.65 5.16
N SER A 159 -16.29 14.16 5.85
CA SER A 159 -16.29 13.89 7.28
C SER A 159 -16.67 12.43 7.51
N HIS A 160 -16.06 11.82 8.51
CA HIS A 160 -16.32 10.45 8.90
C HIS A 160 -16.35 10.36 10.43
N ARG A 161 -17.33 9.67 10.97
CA ARG A 161 -17.42 9.37 12.41
C ARG A 161 -17.66 7.87 12.55
N GLY A 162 -16.57 7.13 12.62
CA GLY A 162 -16.58 5.69 12.82
C GLY A 162 -16.32 5.29 14.25
N ARG A 163 -16.13 4.00 14.48
CA ARG A 163 -15.81 3.44 15.78
C ARG A 163 -14.36 3.75 16.19
N HIS A 164 -13.47 3.78 15.22
CA HIS A 164 -12.02 3.86 15.44
C HIS A 164 -11.39 5.15 14.90
N PHE A 165 -11.99 5.76 13.89
CA PHE A 165 -11.43 6.95 13.26
C PHE A 165 -12.49 8.04 13.08
N THR A 166 -12.03 9.28 13.19
CA THR A 166 -12.84 10.45 12.92
C THR A 166 -12.11 11.36 11.93
N LEU A 167 -12.84 11.82 10.91
CA LEU A 167 -12.40 12.89 10.03
C LEU A 167 -13.39 14.06 10.16
N GLU A 168 -12.87 15.26 10.14
CA GLU A 168 -13.69 16.47 10.16
C GLU A 168 -13.27 17.37 9.01
N ASN A 169 -14.21 17.60 8.06
CA ASN A 169 -14.04 18.48 6.91
C ASN A 169 -12.68 18.31 6.18
N ALA A 170 -12.23 17.06 6.01
CA ALA A 170 -10.94 16.73 5.41
C ALA A 170 -11.03 16.68 3.88
N ARG A 171 -9.97 17.14 3.20
CA ARG A 171 -9.88 17.09 1.73
C ARG A 171 -8.46 16.81 1.28
N LEU A 172 -8.31 15.88 0.35
CA LEU A 172 -7.07 15.69 -0.40
C LEU A 172 -7.08 16.57 -1.65
N TYR A 173 -6.12 17.51 -1.71
CA TYR A 173 -5.96 18.40 -2.86
C TYR A 173 -5.08 17.77 -3.94
N SER A 174 -3.95 17.16 -3.55
CA SER A 174 -3.05 16.45 -4.47
C SER A 174 -3.44 14.98 -4.53
N ARG A 175 -4.15 14.60 -5.58
CA ARG A 175 -4.55 13.21 -5.83
C ARG A 175 -4.54 12.90 -7.33
N PRO A 176 -4.26 11.65 -7.73
CA PRO A 176 -4.33 11.26 -9.13
C PRO A 176 -5.73 11.45 -9.70
N ASP A 177 -5.80 11.86 -10.96
CA ASP A 177 -7.07 11.85 -11.69
C ASP A 177 -7.43 10.40 -12.04
N THR A 178 -8.45 9.87 -11.38
CA THR A 178 -8.96 8.51 -11.59
C THR A 178 -9.50 8.24 -13.00
N ARG A 179 -9.72 9.30 -13.78
CA ARG A 179 -10.18 9.20 -15.19
C ARG A 179 -9.04 8.83 -16.15
N ARG A 180 -7.76 9.01 -15.77
CA ARG A 180 -6.62 8.58 -16.58
C ARG A 180 -6.40 7.08 -16.46
N ARG A 181 -6.24 6.39 -17.61
CA ARG A 181 -6.02 4.91 -17.66
C ARG A 181 -4.81 4.45 -16.87
N SER A 182 -3.77 5.26 -16.72
CA SER A 182 -2.60 4.99 -15.90
C SER A 182 -2.91 4.95 -14.39
N CYS A 183 -4.01 5.58 -13.96
CA CYS A 183 -4.43 5.65 -12.57
C CYS A 183 -5.49 4.61 -12.19
N SER A 184 -5.98 3.79 -13.12
CA SER A 184 -7.00 2.77 -12.85
C SER A 184 -6.52 1.69 -11.88
N ARG A 185 -5.21 1.45 -11.79
CA ARG A 185 -4.60 0.52 -10.83
C ARG A 185 -4.48 1.12 -9.41
N TRP A 186 -4.53 2.44 -9.28
CA TRP A 186 -4.44 3.12 -8.01
C TRP A 186 -5.62 2.81 -7.07
N ALA A 187 -6.79 2.47 -7.60
CA ALA A 187 -7.94 2.01 -6.83
C ALA A 187 -7.78 0.55 -6.30
N GLY A 188 -6.71 -0.14 -6.67
CA GLY A 188 -6.39 -1.49 -6.22
C GLY A 188 -5.73 -1.46 -4.84
N LEU A 189 -6.52 -1.55 -3.77
CA LEU A 189 -6.02 -1.97 -2.47
C LEU A 189 -5.68 -3.46 -2.58
N ALA A 190 -4.39 -3.78 -2.67
CA ALA A 190 -3.92 -5.12 -2.40
C ALA A 190 -3.95 -5.32 -0.87
N ALA A 191 -5.15 -5.45 -0.30
CA ALA A 191 -5.25 -6.07 1.01
C ALA A 191 -5.05 -7.57 0.78
N PRO A 192 -4.20 -8.28 1.55
CA PRO A 192 -4.32 -9.71 1.64
C PRO A 192 -5.72 -9.97 2.20
N ILE A 193 -6.63 -10.43 1.34
CA ILE A 193 -7.98 -10.86 1.75
C ILE A 193 -7.74 -12.14 2.52
N TRP A 194 -7.81 -12.04 3.83
CA TRP A 194 -7.95 -13.22 4.67
C TRP A 194 -9.27 -13.90 4.27
N PRO A 195 -9.25 -15.23 3.97
CA PRO A 195 -10.49 -15.94 3.63
C PRO A 195 -11.41 -15.95 4.85
N GLY A 196 -12.42 -15.09 4.86
CA GLY A 196 -13.40 -14.94 5.95
C GLY A 196 -14.10 -13.58 6.00
N ALA A 197 -13.61 -12.57 5.32
CA ALA A 197 -14.28 -11.28 5.22
C ALA A 197 -15.17 -11.24 3.97
N SER A 198 -16.40 -11.73 4.08
CA SER A 198 -17.44 -11.45 3.08
C SER A 198 -17.79 -9.96 3.12
N PRO A 199 -17.84 -9.27 1.98
CA PRO A 199 -18.41 -7.93 1.94
C PRO A 199 -19.92 -8.09 2.09
N THR A 200 -20.44 -7.85 3.29
CA THR A 200 -21.87 -7.60 3.45
C THR A 200 -22.15 -6.18 3.01
N ALA A 201 -23.16 -6.06 2.18
CA ALA A 201 -23.71 -4.92 1.45
C ALA A 201 -23.78 -3.59 2.20
#